data_daaa3a98e59bf5e063ae0dbb378032b2
#
_entry.id   daaa3a98e59bf5e063ae0dbb378032b2
#
_cell.length_a   1.000
_cell.length_b   1.000
_cell.length_c   1.000
_cell.angle_alpha   90.00
_cell.angle_beta   90.00
_cell.angle_gamma   90.00
#
_symmetry.space_group_name_H-M   'P 1'
#
loop_
_entity.id
_entity.type
_entity.pdbx_description
1 polymer ?
#
loop_
_entity_poly.entity_id
_entity_poly.type
_entity_poly.pdbx_seq_one_letter_code
_entity_poly.pdbx_strand_id
1 'polypeptide(L)'
;MVNPTLHQLSKLTLFGLAFFSFIFGTLPLKVLAFDDAAEINHSYLNQENFLDLKSFQFNKLREEEWYESSGGWRLTGGSLGLDLLFSQLEVRLPHSLSEETTVIFLAKQQEFYEIKPFRYQVEVEWRPYDLAAFSLLGMPEYDKRKADQGASVTLGKRPWNYLRFQKLFQDLYYNEKNFYDNSYYSPHPIENYLEGAFRINKWRTRFSHLLDKPFKQVFPKEELTVTYKGQDSSAVLDYHYGKQSMAGLSWRSFDIRKRRETTITTETASPDNREQQLLYRSTDLYWLHPLSEKLHGTLGLREDRFQNIFRQLDLALDDYDFHLWTAQLYGILRHQTETDRFWEYGFYAGDTDKVTDYLSTERQDKTRRKNELKLRVSWEFQDLSRQSALMLTTSWNMDDFFNDFWDGGNISYQRIF
;
A
#
# COMPACT_ATOMS: atom_id res chain seq x y z
N MET A 1 -17.89 -23.74 38.47
CA MET A 1 -18.33 -22.58 37.69
C MET A 1 -17.25 -22.32 36.65
N VAL A 2 -17.52 -22.69 35.42
CA VAL A 2 -16.56 -22.52 34.30
C VAL A 2 -16.68 -21.05 33.80
N ASN A 3 -15.57 -20.35 33.76
CA ASN A 3 -15.48 -18.94 33.45
C ASN A 3 -15.91 -18.73 31.97
N PRO A 4 -17.04 -18.02 31.67
CA PRO A 4 -17.57 -17.89 30.32
C PRO A 4 -16.63 -17.12 29.36
N THR A 5 -15.66 -16.39 29.86
CA THR A 5 -14.66 -15.65 29.06
C THR A 5 -13.65 -16.57 28.37
N LEU A 6 -13.27 -17.71 28.96
CA LEU A 6 -12.37 -18.67 28.36
C LEU A 6 -13.01 -19.41 27.16
N HIS A 7 -14.32 -19.60 27.17
CA HIS A 7 -15.03 -20.30 26.11
C HIS A 7 -15.28 -19.42 24.88
N GLN A 8 -15.37 -18.11 25.06
CA GLN A 8 -15.44 -17.16 23.92
C GLN A 8 -14.08 -16.94 23.28
N LEU A 9 -12.99 -16.88 24.06
CA LEU A 9 -11.63 -16.79 23.52
C LEU A 9 -11.24 -18.02 22.68
N SER A 10 -11.64 -19.23 23.12
CA SER A 10 -11.36 -20.47 22.35
C SER A 10 -12.12 -20.53 21.01
N LYS A 11 -13.33 -20.01 20.96
CA LYS A 11 -14.11 -19.96 19.70
C LYS A 11 -13.56 -18.91 18.72
N LEU A 12 -13.09 -17.77 19.21
CA LEU A 12 -12.47 -16.74 18.36
C LEU A 12 -11.11 -17.19 17.82
N THR A 13 -10.32 -17.92 18.62
CA THR A 13 -9.03 -18.47 18.17
C THR A 13 -9.22 -19.59 17.16
N LEU A 14 -10.24 -20.45 17.35
CA LEU A 14 -10.58 -21.50 16.37
C LEU A 14 -11.14 -20.91 15.06
N PHE A 15 -11.97 -19.87 15.14
CA PHE A 15 -12.50 -19.19 13.96
C PHE A 15 -11.40 -18.43 13.20
N GLY A 16 -10.49 -17.78 13.92
CA GLY A 16 -9.29 -17.15 13.35
C GLY A 16 -8.37 -18.16 12.68
N LEU A 17 -8.11 -19.31 13.32
CA LEU A 17 -7.31 -20.40 12.76
C LEU A 17 -8.00 -21.09 11.57
N ALA A 18 -9.32 -21.30 11.63
CA ALA A 18 -10.09 -21.87 10.51
C ALA A 18 -10.18 -20.90 9.33
N PHE A 19 -10.33 -19.60 9.59
CA PHE A 19 -10.33 -18.56 8.57
C PHE A 19 -8.93 -18.41 7.93
N PHE A 20 -7.88 -18.46 8.74
CA PHE A 20 -6.48 -18.52 8.28
C PHE A 20 -6.24 -19.79 7.44
N SER A 21 -6.69 -20.96 7.89
CA SER A 21 -6.56 -22.22 7.13
C SER A 21 -7.37 -22.20 5.84
N PHE A 22 -8.51 -21.52 5.80
CA PHE A 22 -9.32 -21.37 4.58
C PHE A 22 -8.66 -20.42 3.58
N ILE A 23 -8.08 -19.30 4.05
CA ILE A 23 -7.35 -18.36 3.17
C ILE A 23 -6.04 -18.97 2.69
N PHE A 24 -5.30 -19.68 3.55
CA PHE A 24 -4.01 -20.26 3.19
C PHE A 24 -4.12 -21.67 2.57
N GLY A 25 -5.19 -22.43 2.83
CA GLY A 25 -5.39 -23.77 2.29
C GLY A 25 -5.96 -23.82 0.88
N THR A 26 -6.55 -22.72 0.38
CA THR A 26 -7.10 -22.63 -0.98
C THR A 26 -6.26 -21.82 -1.95
N LEU A 27 -5.26 -21.10 -1.45
CA LEU A 27 -4.27 -20.46 -2.31
C LEU A 27 -3.29 -21.56 -2.77
N PRO A 28 -3.22 -21.89 -4.09
CA PRO A 28 -2.03 -22.54 -4.57
C PRO A 28 -0.88 -21.59 -4.20
N LEU A 29 -0.02 -22.03 -3.28
CA LEU A 29 1.30 -21.47 -3.09
C LEU A 29 2.06 -21.68 -4.43
N LYS A 30 1.67 -20.96 -5.46
CA LYS A 30 2.62 -20.56 -6.47
C LYS A 30 3.56 -19.65 -5.69
N VAL A 31 4.61 -20.28 -5.18
CA VAL A 31 5.85 -19.60 -4.91
C VAL A 31 6.00 -18.68 -6.10
N LEU A 32 5.86 -17.36 -5.87
CA LEU A 32 6.39 -16.39 -6.77
C LEU A 32 7.91 -16.63 -6.70
N ALA A 33 8.36 -17.65 -7.45
CA ALA A 33 9.68 -17.57 -7.99
C ALA A 33 9.79 -16.11 -8.44
N PHE A 34 10.90 -15.47 -8.20
CA PHE A 34 11.35 -14.32 -8.98
C PHE A 34 11.51 -14.85 -10.42
N ASP A 35 10.40 -15.36 -10.97
CA ASP A 35 10.26 -15.64 -12.35
C ASP A 35 10.46 -14.31 -13.02
N ASP A 36 11.53 -14.30 -13.77
CA ASP A 36 11.91 -13.28 -14.71
C ASP A 36 11.39 -11.93 -14.26
N ALA A 37 12.18 -11.41 -13.32
CA ALA A 37 12.10 -10.05 -12.92
C ALA A 37 10.71 -9.52 -13.19
N ALA A 38 9.80 -9.72 -12.26
CA ALA A 38 8.48 -9.19 -12.48
C ALA A 38 8.69 -7.90 -13.25
N GLU A 39 8.46 -7.90 -14.54
CA GLU A 39 8.22 -6.67 -15.25
C GLU A 39 7.38 -5.94 -14.26
N ILE A 40 7.81 -4.78 -13.77
CA ILE A 40 6.98 -4.00 -12.88
C ILE A 40 5.72 -3.89 -13.68
N ASN A 41 4.76 -4.71 -13.30
CA ASN A 41 3.80 -5.20 -14.27
C ASN A 41 2.98 -3.99 -14.64
N HIS A 42 2.88 -3.64 -15.89
CA HIS A 42 2.10 -2.51 -16.38
C HIS A 42 0.69 -2.48 -15.79
N SER A 43 0.14 -3.64 -15.45
CA SER A 43 -1.16 -3.78 -14.83
C SER A 43 -1.24 -3.25 -13.41
N TYR A 44 -0.14 -3.27 -12.63
CA TYR A 44 -0.10 -2.62 -11.31
C TYR A 44 -0.25 -1.10 -11.43
N LEU A 45 -0.04 -0.61 -12.60
CA LEU A 45 0.11 0.78 -12.95
C LEU A 45 -0.75 1.18 -14.16
N ASN A 46 -1.68 0.33 -14.54
CA ASN A 46 -2.79 0.74 -15.39
C ASN A 46 -3.80 1.57 -14.57
N GLN A 47 -3.57 2.75 -14.49
CA GLN A 47 -3.55 3.76 -13.46
C GLN A 47 -4.76 4.63 -13.41
N GLU A 48 -5.61 4.53 -14.37
CA GLU A 48 -6.97 5.04 -14.23
C GLU A 48 -7.54 4.54 -12.90
N ASN A 49 -7.21 3.30 -12.56
CA ASN A 49 -7.73 2.60 -11.42
C ASN A 49 -7.00 2.85 -10.09
N PHE A 50 -5.73 3.24 -10.09
CA PHE A 50 -4.99 3.55 -8.86
C PHE A 50 -5.55 4.78 -8.12
N LEU A 51 -6.08 5.73 -8.86
CA LEU A 51 -6.71 6.94 -8.34
C LEU A 51 -8.11 6.63 -7.79
N ASP A 52 -8.82 5.75 -8.46
CA ASP A 52 -10.16 5.31 -8.07
C ASP A 52 -10.12 4.47 -6.79
N LEU A 53 -9.08 3.64 -6.58
CA LEU A 53 -8.89 2.89 -5.32
C LEU A 53 -8.91 3.78 -4.09
N LYS A 54 -8.42 5.02 -4.17
CA LYS A 54 -8.42 5.93 -3.04
C LYS A 54 -9.80 6.50 -2.71
N SER A 55 -10.71 6.56 -3.68
CA SER A 55 -12.09 6.94 -3.43
C SER A 55 -12.82 5.90 -2.57
N PHE A 56 -12.35 4.65 -2.55
CA PHE A 56 -12.91 3.55 -1.77
C PHE A 56 -12.25 3.34 -0.39
N GLN A 57 -11.27 4.14 -0.02
CA GLN A 57 -10.66 4.05 1.31
C GLN A 57 -11.61 4.57 2.41
N PHE A 58 -11.42 4.07 3.62
CA PHE A 58 -12.07 4.65 4.78
C PHE A 58 -11.77 6.14 4.89
N ASN A 59 -12.70 6.88 5.49
CA ASN A 59 -12.51 8.32 5.70
C ASN A 59 -11.33 8.63 6.63
N LYS A 60 -10.90 9.88 6.65
CA LYS A 60 -9.72 10.33 7.42
C LYS A 60 -9.80 9.99 8.92
N LEU A 61 -10.99 10.02 9.53
CA LEU A 61 -11.16 9.66 10.94
C LEU A 61 -10.89 8.18 11.18
N ARG A 62 -11.34 7.29 10.29
CA ARG A 62 -11.07 5.86 10.38
C ARG A 62 -9.61 5.51 10.14
N GLU A 63 -8.96 6.19 9.22
CA GLU A 63 -7.52 6.06 9.02
C GLU A 63 -6.72 6.47 10.26
N GLU A 64 -7.17 7.50 10.97
CA GLU A 64 -6.56 7.92 12.23
C GLU A 64 -6.77 6.89 13.34
N GLU A 65 -7.99 6.37 13.51
CA GLU A 65 -8.30 5.30 14.46
C GLU A 65 -7.47 4.04 14.21
N TRP A 66 -7.32 3.65 12.95
CA TRP A 66 -6.44 2.54 12.56
C TRP A 66 -5.00 2.78 12.96
N TYR A 67 -4.49 3.97 12.70
CA TYR A 67 -3.14 4.33 13.05
C TYR A 67 -2.91 4.34 14.58
N GLU A 68 -3.86 4.89 15.34
CA GLU A 68 -3.78 4.99 16.79
C GLU A 68 -4.02 3.67 17.52
N SER A 69 -4.62 2.67 16.86
CA SER A 69 -4.91 1.37 17.46
C SER A 69 -3.63 0.60 17.78
N SER A 70 -3.67 -0.26 18.81
CA SER A 70 -2.57 -1.17 19.14
C SER A 70 -2.37 -2.23 18.06
N GLY A 71 -3.46 -2.66 17.41
CA GLY A 71 -3.47 -3.64 16.35
C GLY A 71 -4.85 -3.81 15.75
N GLY A 72 -4.97 -4.74 14.81
CA GLY A 72 -6.22 -5.03 14.14
C GLY A 72 -6.01 -5.68 12.79
N TRP A 73 -7.08 -5.74 12.03
CA TRP A 73 -7.04 -6.13 10.63
C TRP A 73 -8.09 -5.36 9.84
N ARG A 74 -7.79 -5.12 8.58
CA ARG A 74 -8.70 -4.50 7.64
C ARG A 74 -8.64 -5.21 6.30
N LEU A 75 -9.79 -5.37 5.68
CA LEU A 75 -9.98 -5.99 4.39
C LEU A 75 -10.82 -5.06 3.53
N THR A 76 -10.42 -4.86 2.29
CA THR A 76 -11.20 -4.16 1.29
C THR A 76 -11.19 -4.96 0.01
N GLY A 77 -12.33 -5.15 -0.61
CA GLY A 77 -12.44 -5.82 -1.90
C GLY A 77 -13.62 -5.29 -2.70
N GLY A 78 -13.46 -5.25 -4.02
CA GLY A 78 -14.48 -4.69 -4.88
C GLY A 78 -14.12 -4.70 -6.35
N SER A 79 -14.83 -3.90 -7.13
CA SER A 79 -14.55 -3.67 -8.54
C SER A 79 -14.36 -2.18 -8.83
N LEU A 80 -13.52 -1.90 -9.81
CA LEU A 80 -13.34 -0.61 -10.44
C LEU A 80 -13.84 -0.75 -11.87
N GLY A 81 -14.89 -0.03 -12.21
CA GLY A 81 -15.60 -0.28 -13.45
C GLY A 81 -16.20 -1.70 -13.51
N LEU A 82 -16.42 -2.19 -14.72
CA LEU A 82 -16.97 -3.52 -14.99
C LEU A 82 -15.90 -4.63 -15.02
N ASP A 83 -14.65 -4.27 -15.24
CA ASP A 83 -13.62 -5.23 -15.68
C ASP A 83 -12.58 -5.54 -14.63
N LEU A 84 -12.44 -4.71 -13.59
CA LEU A 84 -11.34 -4.85 -12.66
C LEU A 84 -11.80 -5.18 -11.24
N LEU A 85 -11.34 -6.30 -10.73
CA LEU A 85 -11.48 -6.67 -9.32
C LEU A 85 -10.20 -6.33 -8.55
N PHE A 86 -10.35 -5.90 -7.30
CA PHE A 86 -9.24 -5.66 -6.40
C PHE A 86 -9.53 -6.19 -4.99
N SER A 87 -8.47 -6.51 -4.27
CA SER A 87 -8.54 -6.79 -2.84
C SER A 87 -7.32 -6.25 -2.10
N GLN A 88 -7.53 -5.84 -0.86
CA GLN A 88 -6.47 -5.42 0.06
C GLN A 88 -6.71 -6.04 1.43
N LEU A 89 -5.66 -6.62 2.00
CA LEU A 89 -5.66 -7.10 3.37
C LEU A 89 -4.48 -6.46 4.11
N GLU A 90 -4.75 -5.94 5.29
CA GLU A 90 -3.72 -5.45 6.19
C GLU A 90 -3.99 -6.00 7.59
N VAL A 91 -2.97 -6.58 8.21
CA VAL A 91 -3.05 -7.23 9.52
C VAL A 91 -1.92 -6.71 10.39
N ARG A 92 -2.22 -6.36 11.63
CA ARG A 92 -1.26 -6.01 12.67
C ARG A 92 -1.71 -6.64 13.99
N LEU A 93 -1.05 -7.70 14.42
CA LEU A 93 -1.42 -8.48 15.61
C LEU A 93 -0.28 -8.45 16.63
N PRO A 94 -0.30 -7.53 17.60
CA PRO A 94 0.62 -7.55 18.71
C PRO A 94 0.20 -8.61 19.75
N HIS A 95 1.18 -9.32 20.29
CA HIS A 95 1.00 -10.28 21.37
C HIS A 95 2.11 -10.08 22.41
N SER A 96 1.74 -9.62 23.59
CA SER A 96 2.70 -9.40 24.68
C SER A 96 3.08 -10.74 25.31
N LEU A 97 4.38 -11.05 25.30
CA LEU A 97 4.96 -12.20 26.01
C LEU A 97 5.31 -11.85 27.44
N SER A 98 5.71 -10.59 27.68
CA SER A 98 5.99 -10.03 29.00
C SER A 98 5.69 -8.53 28.99
N GLU A 99 5.91 -7.83 30.11
CA GLU A 99 5.80 -6.36 30.17
C GLU A 99 6.76 -5.65 29.22
N GLU A 100 7.92 -6.27 28.96
CA GLU A 100 8.98 -5.70 28.13
C GLU A 100 9.02 -6.28 26.72
N THR A 101 8.38 -7.42 26.45
CA THR A 101 8.53 -8.14 25.19
C THR A 101 7.20 -8.35 24.48
N THR A 102 7.11 -7.89 23.25
CA THR A 102 5.94 -8.04 22.39
C THR A 102 6.33 -8.68 21.06
N VAL A 103 5.58 -9.69 20.64
CA VAL A 103 5.67 -10.24 19.27
C VAL A 103 4.59 -9.58 18.44
N ILE A 104 4.97 -9.05 17.29
CA ILE A 104 4.05 -8.37 16.37
C ILE A 104 4.06 -9.12 15.04
N PHE A 105 2.90 -9.62 14.64
CA PHE A 105 2.71 -10.15 13.30
C PHE A 105 2.12 -9.06 12.42
N LEU A 106 2.79 -8.79 11.30
CA LEU A 106 2.36 -7.86 10.27
C LEU A 106 2.14 -8.63 8.98
N ALA A 107 1.03 -8.38 8.31
CA ALA A 107 0.81 -8.90 6.96
C ALA A 107 0.12 -7.85 6.12
N LYS A 108 0.53 -7.75 4.86
CA LYS A 108 -0.07 -6.89 3.87
C LYS A 108 -0.17 -7.64 2.56
N GLN A 109 -1.37 -7.69 2.02
CA GLN A 109 -1.66 -8.22 0.70
C GLN A 109 -2.41 -7.16 -0.07
N GLN A 110 -2.07 -7.05 -1.34
CA GLN A 110 -2.82 -6.24 -2.28
C GLN A 110 -2.95 -7.07 -3.56
N GLU A 111 -4.18 -7.33 -3.97
CA GLU A 111 -4.46 -8.02 -5.21
C GLU A 111 -5.11 -7.05 -6.18
N PHE A 112 -4.55 -6.99 -7.37
CA PHE A 112 -4.98 -6.09 -8.40
C PHE A 112 -4.60 -6.71 -9.75
N TYR A 113 -5.58 -7.10 -10.57
CA TYR A 113 -5.39 -7.94 -11.76
C TYR A 113 -4.69 -9.28 -11.43
N GLU A 114 -3.59 -9.55 -12.09
CA GLU A 114 -2.80 -10.78 -11.91
C GLU A 114 -1.74 -10.66 -10.81
N ILE A 115 -1.57 -9.47 -10.22
CA ILE A 115 -0.53 -9.20 -9.24
C ILE A 115 -1.10 -9.37 -7.84
N LYS A 116 -0.44 -10.21 -7.05
CA LYS A 116 -0.81 -10.52 -5.67
C LYS A 116 0.39 -10.36 -4.74
N PRO A 117 0.96 -9.15 -4.60
CA PRO A 117 2.04 -8.97 -3.66
C PRO A 117 1.53 -9.27 -2.25
N PHE A 118 2.13 -10.26 -1.64
CA PHE A 118 1.90 -10.62 -0.26
C PHE A 118 3.20 -10.41 0.52
N ARG A 119 3.16 -9.59 1.53
CA ARG A 119 4.28 -9.36 2.43
C ARG A 119 3.83 -9.61 3.86
N TYR A 120 4.59 -10.41 4.58
CA TYR A 120 4.38 -10.63 6.00
C TYR A 120 5.70 -10.49 6.75
N GLN A 121 5.61 -10.11 8.02
CA GLN A 121 6.76 -9.89 8.88
C GLN A 121 6.39 -10.31 10.30
N VAL A 122 7.30 -10.99 10.95
CA VAL A 122 7.27 -11.22 12.39
C VAL A 122 8.32 -10.33 13.03
N GLU A 123 7.91 -9.58 14.03
CA GLU A 123 8.76 -8.68 14.78
C GLU A 123 8.73 -9.09 16.25
N VAL A 124 9.90 -9.22 16.87
CA VAL A 124 10.04 -9.38 18.30
C VAL A 124 10.60 -8.09 18.85
N GLU A 125 9.75 -7.29 19.49
CA GLU A 125 10.12 -6.03 20.13
C GLU A 125 10.44 -6.28 21.59
N TRP A 126 11.61 -5.82 22.04
CA TRP A 126 12.04 -5.77 23.43
C TRP A 126 12.22 -4.32 23.85
N ARG A 127 11.51 -3.92 24.91
CA ARG A 127 11.45 -2.56 25.44
C ARG A 127 11.96 -2.51 26.90
N PRO A 128 13.29 -2.53 27.10
CA PRO A 128 13.86 -2.49 28.45
C PRO A 128 13.68 -1.14 29.14
N TYR A 129 13.39 -0.10 28.36
CA TYR A 129 13.19 1.26 28.86
C TYR A 129 11.98 1.89 28.18
N ASP A 130 11.26 2.76 28.88
CA ASP A 130 10.09 3.46 28.31
C ASP A 130 10.42 4.25 27.04
N LEU A 131 11.63 4.76 26.94
CA LEU A 131 12.06 5.62 25.82
C LEU A 131 12.75 4.87 24.69
N ALA A 132 13.03 3.58 24.81
CA ALA A 132 13.75 2.84 23.77
C ALA A 132 13.25 1.39 23.65
N ALA A 133 13.05 0.96 22.41
CA ALA A 133 12.79 -0.43 22.07
C ALA A 133 13.74 -0.90 20.98
N PHE A 134 14.08 -2.18 21.02
CA PHE A 134 14.88 -2.89 20.03
C PHE A 134 14.03 -4.00 19.45
N SER A 135 14.06 -4.18 18.13
CA SER A 135 13.33 -5.27 17.52
C SER A 135 14.21 -6.08 16.60
N LEU A 136 13.95 -7.40 16.60
CA LEU A 136 14.41 -8.30 15.56
C LEU A 136 13.24 -8.56 14.62
N LEU A 137 13.52 -8.55 13.33
CA LEU A 137 12.54 -8.64 12.25
C LEU A 137 12.86 -9.87 11.41
N GLY A 138 11.83 -10.59 11.01
CA GLY A 138 11.99 -11.72 10.12
C GLY A 138 10.80 -11.86 9.18
N MET A 139 11.09 -12.22 7.95
CA MET A 139 10.12 -12.72 6.97
C MET A 139 10.53 -14.14 6.64
N PRO A 140 10.07 -15.14 7.44
CA PRO A 140 10.43 -16.53 7.19
C PRO A 140 9.77 -17.02 5.90
N GLU A 141 10.55 -17.57 5.01
CA GLU A 141 10.13 -18.15 3.75
C GLU A 141 10.42 -19.65 3.74
N TYR A 142 9.64 -20.44 2.99
CA TYR A 142 9.92 -21.86 2.81
C TYR A 142 11.30 -22.06 2.16
N ASP A 143 11.62 -21.27 1.14
CA ASP A 143 12.97 -21.15 0.62
C ASP A 143 13.77 -20.16 1.47
N LYS A 144 14.60 -20.68 2.37
CA LYS A 144 15.42 -19.85 3.25
C LYS A 144 16.31 -18.82 2.54
N ARG A 145 16.60 -19.01 1.24
CA ARG A 145 17.35 -18.04 0.43
C ARG A 145 16.57 -16.74 0.23
N LYS A 146 15.25 -16.80 0.30
CA LYS A 146 14.34 -15.65 0.18
C LYS A 146 13.93 -15.09 1.55
N ALA A 147 14.50 -15.60 2.64
CA ALA A 147 14.17 -15.13 3.97
C ALA A 147 14.84 -13.79 4.27
N ASP A 148 14.02 -12.80 4.61
CA ASP A 148 14.50 -11.49 5.03
C ASP A 148 14.74 -11.46 6.53
N GLN A 149 15.79 -10.77 6.95
CA GLN A 149 16.11 -10.57 8.36
C GLN A 149 16.59 -9.14 8.60
N GLY A 150 16.24 -8.60 9.76
CA GLY A 150 16.62 -7.26 10.10
C GLY A 150 16.49 -6.92 11.58
N ALA A 151 16.77 -5.68 11.86
CA ALA A 151 16.63 -5.12 13.19
C ALA A 151 16.10 -3.69 13.12
N SER A 152 15.47 -3.25 14.19
CA SER A 152 15.07 -1.85 14.33
C SER A 152 15.34 -1.33 15.74
N VAL A 153 15.48 0.00 15.80
CA VAL A 153 15.54 0.76 17.05
C VAL A 153 14.42 1.77 17.02
N THR A 154 13.61 1.81 18.07
CA THR A 154 12.54 2.79 18.24
C THR A 154 12.86 3.64 19.47
N LEU A 155 12.93 4.96 19.29
CA LEU A 155 13.03 5.95 20.35
C LEU A 155 11.64 6.53 20.61
N GLY A 156 11.19 6.58 21.85
CA GLY A 156 9.85 7.01 22.20
C GLY A 156 8.83 5.86 22.18
N LYS A 157 7.54 6.19 22.25
CA LYS A 157 6.45 5.22 22.38
C LYS A 157 5.37 5.45 21.33
N ARG A 158 5.06 4.42 20.55
CA ARG A 158 3.94 4.44 19.59
C ARG A 158 2.60 4.63 20.30
N PRO A 159 1.59 5.20 19.63
CA PRO A 159 1.58 5.65 18.23
C PRO A 159 2.15 7.06 18.03
N TRP A 160 2.42 7.83 19.09
CA TRP A 160 2.88 9.23 18.99
C TRP A 160 4.18 9.46 19.78
N ASN A 161 4.94 10.46 19.31
CA ASN A 161 6.23 10.88 19.91
C ASN A 161 7.28 9.77 19.85
N TYR A 162 7.44 9.19 18.66
CA TYR A 162 8.48 8.20 18.42
C TYR A 162 9.22 8.46 17.10
N LEU A 163 10.42 7.91 17.04
CA LEU A 163 11.26 7.80 15.86
C LEU A 163 11.78 6.35 15.78
N ARG A 164 11.60 5.70 14.65
CA ARG A 164 12.08 4.34 14.41
C ARG A 164 12.98 4.31 13.20
N PHE A 165 14.13 3.68 13.37
CA PHE A 165 15.00 3.28 12.28
C PHE A 165 15.04 1.76 12.17
N GLN A 166 14.86 1.25 10.96
CA GLN A 166 14.89 -0.19 10.64
C GLN A 166 15.88 -0.45 9.52
N LYS A 167 16.59 -1.55 9.62
CA LYS A 167 17.44 -2.09 8.56
C LYS A 167 17.05 -3.53 8.30
N LEU A 168 16.74 -3.85 7.06
CA LEU A 168 16.33 -5.18 6.62
C LEU A 168 17.28 -5.65 5.53
N PHE A 169 17.82 -6.85 5.67
CA PHE A 169 18.58 -7.56 4.67
C PHE A 169 17.61 -8.48 3.94
N GLN A 170 17.36 -8.18 2.66
CA GLN A 170 16.50 -8.99 1.83
C GLN A 170 17.24 -10.24 1.37
N ASP A 171 16.55 -11.37 1.27
CA ASP A 171 17.11 -12.64 0.77
C ASP A 171 18.47 -12.97 1.40
N LEU A 172 18.58 -12.90 2.72
CA LEU A 172 19.84 -12.91 3.46
C LEU A 172 20.79 -14.04 3.07
N TYR A 173 20.25 -15.20 2.71
CA TYR A 173 21.02 -16.42 2.38
C TYR A 173 21.14 -16.66 0.87
N TYR A 174 20.72 -15.73 0.02
CA TYR A 174 20.72 -15.92 -1.43
C TYR A 174 22.12 -16.06 -2.03
N ASN A 175 23.12 -15.40 -1.46
CA ASN A 175 24.51 -15.44 -1.93
C ASN A 175 25.26 -16.73 -1.58
N GLU A 176 24.66 -17.64 -0.82
CA GLU A 176 25.20 -18.97 -0.68
C GLU A 176 25.06 -19.66 -2.04
N LYS A 177 26.18 -20.13 -2.61
CA LYS A 177 26.29 -20.73 -3.94
C LYS A 177 25.03 -21.52 -4.32
N ASN A 178 24.26 -20.95 -5.21
CA ASN A 178 23.07 -21.60 -5.69
C ASN A 178 23.46 -22.74 -6.62
N PHE A 179 23.13 -23.97 -6.26
CA PHE A 179 23.46 -25.16 -7.04
C PHE A 179 22.85 -25.16 -8.45
N TYR A 180 21.80 -24.38 -8.69
CA TYR A 180 21.05 -24.42 -9.95
C TYR A 180 21.57 -23.43 -10.98
N ASP A 181 21.75 -22.17 -10.62
CA ASP A 181 22.01 -21.08 -11.56
C ASP A 181 23.25 -20.22 -11.23
N ASN A 182 23.86 -20.41 -10.04
CA ASN A 182 24.96 -19.61 -9.51
C ASN A 182 24.63 -18.11 -9.40
N SER A 183 23.35 -17.75 -9.33
CA SER A 183 22.95 -16.37 -9.20
C SER A 183 23.33 -15.78 -7.82
N TYR A 184 23.61 -14.49 -7.79
CA TYR A 184 24.00 -13.79 -6.55
C TYR A 184 23.69 -12.31 -6.61
N TYR A 185 23.66 -11.67 -5.43
CA TYR A 185 23.53 -10.21 -5.33
C TYR A 185 24.88 -9.50 -5.20
N SER A 186 25.00 -8.32 -5.83
CA SER A 186 26.20 -7.46 -5.74
C SER A 186 25.81 -5.98 -5.87
N PRO A 187 25.85 -5.18 -4.80
CA PRO A 187 25.90 -5.59 -3.40
C PRO A 187 24.62 -6.30 -2.97
N HIS A 188 24.62 -6.88 -1.77
CA HIS A 188 23.42 -7.49 -1.18
C HIS A 188 22.33 -6.45 -0.93
N PRO A 189 21.03 -6.74 -1.24
CA PRO A 189 19.94 -5.81 -1.08
C PRO A 189 19.70 -5.48 0.40
N ILE A 190 19.61 -4.19 0.70
CA ILE A 190 19.36 -3.67 2.04
C ILE A 190 18.34 -2.56 1.98
N GLU A 191 17.22 -2.75 2.66
CA GLU A 191 16.25 -1.71 2.93
C GLU A 191 16.63 -0.94 4.20
N ASN A 192 16.64 0.38 4.12
CA ASN A 192 16.72 1.25 5.28
C ASN A 192 15.39 2.00 5.40
N TYR A 193 14.72 1.84 6.51
CA TYR A 193 13.43 2.45 6.74
C TYR A 193 13.47 3.37 7.95
N LEU A 194 13.03 4.59 7.78
CA LEU A 194 12.88 5.59 8.81
C LEU A 194 11.41 5.96 8.91
N GLU A 195 10.84 5.87 10.09
CA GLU A 195 9.50 6.36 10.36
C GLU A 195 9.43 7.13 11.66
N GLY A 196 8.49 8.04 11.74
CA GLY A 196 8.25 8.77 12.98
C GLY A 196 6.87 9.40 13.00
N ALA A 197 6.40 9.65 14.23
CA ALA A 197 5.18 10.38 14.45
C ALA A 197 5.30 11.24 15.70
N PHE A 198 4.83 12.46 15.60
CA PHE A 198 4.89 13.44 16.67
C PHE A 198 3.54 14.13 16.86
N ARG A 199 3.18 14.29 18.12
CA ARG A 199 2.00 15.03 18.54
C ARG A 199 2.43 16.18 19.46
N ILE A 200 2.32 17.39 18.96
CA ILE A 200 2.69 18.62 19.70
C ILE A 200 1.46 19.52 19.74
N ASN A 201 0.82 19.63 20.89
CA ASN A 201 -0.44 20.35 21.07
C ASN A 201 -1.53 19.87 20.09
N LYS A 202 -1.93 20.73 19.17
CA LYS A 202 -2.94 20.49 18.14
C LYS A 202 -2.36 19.91 16.84
N TRP A 203 -1.05 19.87 16.71
CA TRP A 203 -0.37 19.37 15.54
C TRP A 203 -0.05 17.89 15.68
N ARG A 204 -0.29 17.14 14.62
CA ARG A 204 0.10 15.73 14.46
C ARG A 204 0.86 15.60 13.15
N THR A 205 2.01 14.99 13.21
CA THR A 205 2.78 14.69 12.01
C THR A 205 3.22 13.23 12.00
N ARG A 206 3.17 12.61 10.84
CA ARG A 206 3.65 11.26 10.58
C ARG A 206 4.49 11.32 9.33
N PHE A 207 5.59 10.60 9.32
CA PHE A 207 6.39 10.45 8.12
C PHE A 207 7.01 9.07 8.05
N SER A 208 7.29 8.64 6.84
CA SER A 208 8.08 7.45 6.57
C SER A 208 8.97 7.67 5.35
N HIS A 209 10.13 7.03 5.38
CA HIS A 209 11.07 7.05 4.27
C HIS A 209 11.73 5.67 4.15
N LEU A 210 11.53 5.03 3.01
CA LEU A 210 12.19 3.80 2.62
C LEU A 210 13.25 4.13 1.58
N LEU A 211 14.49 3.75 1.87
CA LEU A 211 15.62 3.87 0.97
C LEU A 211 16.26 2.51 0.75
N ASP A 212 16.10 1.98 -0.45
CA ASP A 212 16.80 0.80 -0.88
C ASP A 212 18.19 1.18 -1.39
N LYS A 213 19.21 0.47 -0.92
CA LYS A 213 20.52 0.58 -1.55
C LYS A 213 20.43 -0.01 -2.95
N PRO A 214 20.98 0.66 -3.97
CA PRO A 214 21.07 0.08 -5.28
C PRO A 214 21.81 -1.26 -5.21
N PHE A 215 21.23 -2.29 -5.79
CA PHE A 215 21.81 -3.63 -5.84
C PHE A 215 21.68 -4.23 -7.23
N LYS A 216 22.49 -5.23 -7.51
CA LYS A 216 22.45 -6.02 -8.74
C LYS A 216 22.23 -7.46 -8.39
N GLN A 217 21.30 -8.09 -9.09
CA GLN A 217 21.14 -9.53 -9.14
C GLN A 217 21.82 -10.02 -10.41
N VAL A 218 22.78 -10.93 -10.26
CA VAL A 218 23.60 -11.45 -11.37
C VAL A 218 23.25 -12.91 -11.59
N PHE A 219 22.95 -13.26 -12.82
CA PHE A 219 22.65 -14.61 -13.30
C PHE A 219 23.72 -15.05 -14.30
N PRO A 220 24.82 -15.65 -13.83
CA PRO A 220 26.01 -15.93 -14.68
C PRO A 220 25.73 -16.89 -15.83
N LYS A 221 24.83 -17.87 -15.67
CA LYS A 221 24.48 -18.83 -16.73
C LYS A 221 23.67 -18.21 -17.86
N GLU A 222 22.89 -17.18 -17.54
CA GLU A 222 22.04 -16.45 -18.48
C GLU A 222 22.71 -15.18 -18.96
N GLU A 223 23.95 -14.95 -18.48
CA GLU A 223 24.68 -13.69 -18.73
C GLU A 223 23.81 -12.44 -18.48
N LEU A 224 22.90 -12.55 -17.51
CA LEU A 224 21.91 -11.54 -17.18
C LEU A 224 22.27 -10.81 -15.88
N THR A 225 22.12 -9.50 -15.89
CA THR A 225 22.22 -8.65 -14.69
C THR A 225 20.96 -7.80 -14.56
N VAL A 226 20.35 -7.82 -13.38
CA VAL A 226 19.21 -6.95 -13.05
C VAL A 226 19.63 -5.99 -11.96
N THR A 227 19.54 -4.70 -12.23
CA THR A 227 19.85 -3.63 -11.27
C THR A 227 18.55 -3.03 -10.73
N TYR A 228 18.50 -2.86 -9.42
CA TYR A 228 17.38 -2.25 -8.72
C TYR A 228 17.79 -1.04 -7.91
N LYS A 229 16.90 -0.06 -7.84
CA LYS A 229 16.97 1.07 -6.91
C LYS A 229 15.54 1.51 -6.59
N GLY A 230 15.23 1.70 -5.31
CA GLY A 230 13.92 2.16 -4.87
C GLY A 230 13.99 3.17 -3.73
N GLN A 231 13.00 4.05 -3.70
CA GLN A 231 12.70 4.91 -2.55
C GLN A 231 11.19 5.14 -2.48
N ASP A 232 10.64 5.14 -1.28
CA ASP A 232 9.24 5.50 -1.00
C ASP A 232 9.22 6.42 0.21
N SER A 233 8.52 7.53 0.10
CA SER A 233 8.44 8.53 1.15
C SER A 233 7.02 8.98 1.32
N SER A 234 6.59 9.15 2.56
CA SER A 234 5.28 9.72 2.88
C SER A 234 5.38 10.68 4.05
N ALA A 235 4.51 11.67 4.05
CA ALA A 235 4.35 12.60 5.15
C ALA A 235 2.87 12.99 5.29
N VAL A 236 2.42 13.12 6.53
CA VAL A 236 1.10 13.64 6.89
C VAL A 236 1.28 14.69 7.96
N LEU A 237 0.66 15.83 7.78
CA LEU A 237 0.63 16.92 8.76
C LEU A 237 -0.82 17.34 9.01
N ASP A 238 -1.30 17.15 10.24
CA ASP A 238 -2.67 17.45 10.65
C ASP A 238 -2.69 18.51 11.74
N TYR A 239 -3.58 19.46 11.63
CA TYR A 239 -3.92 20.45 12.66
C TYR A 239 -5.32 20.18 13.20
N HIS A 240 -5.41 19.76 14.45
CA HIS A 240 -6.66 19.46 15.14
C HIS A 240 -7.13 20.70 15.91
N TYR A 241 -8.15 21.38 15.43
CA TYR A 241 -8.70 22.57 16.07
C TYR A 241 -9.96 22.29 16.90
N GLY A 242 -10.49 21.06 16.87
CA GLY A 242 -11.62 20.60 17.66
C GLY A 242 -11.69 19.08 17.74
N LYS A 243 -12.66 18.57 18.47
CA LYS A 243 -12.98 17.14 18.50
C LYS A 243 -13.60 16.77 17.14
N GLN A 244 -12.98 15.92 16.37
CA GLN A 244 -13.38 15.56 15.00
C GLN A 244 -13.29 16.74 13.99
N SER A 245 -12.43 17.71 14.25
CA SER A 245 -12.18 18.85 13.37
C SER A 245 -10.70 18.94 13.08
N MET A 246 -10.32 18.81 11.81
CA MET A 246 -8.93 18.87 11.40
C MET A 246 -8.76 19.45 10.01
N ALA A 247 -7.63 20.05 9.78
CA ALA A 247 -7.13 20.41 8.47
C ALA A 247 -5.76 19.77 8.28
N GLY A 248 -5.49 19.21 7.12
CA GLY A 248 -4.26 18.46 6.95
C GLY A 248 -3.75 18.45 5.53
N LEU A 249 -2.49 18.05 5.43
CA LEU A 249 -1.76 17.84 4.20
C LEU A 249 -1.17 16.43 4.25
N SER A 250 -1.46 15.61 3.26
CA SER A 250 -0.73 14.35 3.05
C SER A 250 0.05 14.40 1.75
N TRP A 251 1.24 13.84 1.79
CA TRP A 251 2.13 13.74 0.66
C TRP A 251 2.73 12.34 0.59
N ARG A 252 2.88 11.81 -0.62
CA ARG A 252 3.58 10.57 -0.89
C ARG A 252 4.36 10.67 -2.19
N SER A 253 5.53 10.06 -2.24
CA SER A 253 6.33 9.96 -3.45
C SER A 253 7.09 8.64 -3.46
N PHE A 254 7.11 7.96 -4.61
CA PHE A 254 8.06 6.88 -4.82
C PHE A 254 8.78 7.02 -6.16
N ASP A 255 10.03 6.53 -6.22
CA ASP A 255 10.86 6.40 -7.43
C ASP A 255 11.47 4.99 -7.39
N ILE A 256 11.09 4.17 -8.35
CA ILE A 256 11.59 2.79 -8.49
C ILE A 256 12.19 2.65 -9.87
N ARG A 257 13.42 2.17 -9.93
CA ARG A 257 14.15 1.90 -11.17
C ARG A 257 14.59 0.46 -11.23
N LYS A 258 14.39 -0.15 -12.38
CA LYS A 258 14.84 -1.48 -12.72
C LYS A 258 15.54 -1.44 -14.06
N ARG A 259 16.72 -2.01 -14.13
CA ARG A 259 17.47 -2.15 -15.37
C ARG A 259 17.92 -3.60 -15.54
N ARG A 260 17.57 -4.16 -16.69
CA ARG A 260 17.95 -5.50 -17.12
C ARG A 260 19.00 -5.37 -18.22
N GLU A 261 20.10 -6.10 -18.10
CA GLU A 261 21.20 -6.12 -19.07
C GLU A 261 21.62 -7.56 -19.30
N THR A 262 21.71 -7.96 -20.56
CA THR A 262 22.26 -9.27 -20.98
C THR A 262 23.38 -9.07 -21.94
N THR A 263 24.42 -9.89 -21.80
CA THR A 263 25.58 -9.91 -22.72
C THR A 263 25.47 -10.98 -23.79
N ILE A 264 24.44 -11.85 -23.74
CA ILE A 264 24.24 -12.89 -24.74
C ILE A 264 23.85 -12.25 -26.07
N THR A 265 24.76 -12.35 -27.04
CA THR A 265 24.53 -12.09 -28.43
C THR A 265 24.51 -13.42 -29.17
N THR A 266 23.36 -14.08 -29.25
CA THR A 266 23.21 -15.23 -30.14
C THR A 266 22.70 -14.74 -31.49
N GLU A 267 23.10 -15.42 -32.58
CA GLU A 267 22.65 -15.06 -33.94
C GLU A 267 21.11 -15.04 -34.11
N THR A 268 20.38 -15.60 -33.13
CA THR A 268 18.92 -15.76 -33.18
C THR A 268 18.16 -14.95 -32.12
N ALA A 269 18.83 -14.33 -31.16
CA ALA A 269 18.19 -13.55 -30.11
C ALA A 269 18.86 -12.19 -29.97
N SER A 270 18.09 -11.13 -30.14
CA SER A 270 18.53 -9.78 -29.78
C SER A 270 18.73 -9.71 -28.26
N PRO A 271 19.79 -9.02 -27.79
CA PRO A 271 19.94 -8.76 -26.36
C PRO A 271 18.69 -8.04 -25.85
N ASP A 272 18.17 -8.51 -24.72
CA ASP A 272 16.98 -7.94 -24.09
C ASP A 272 17.39 -6.98 -22.96
N ASN A 273 17.91 -5.82 -23.37
CA ASN A 273 18.35 -4.79 -22.44
C ASN A 273 17.23 -3.77 -22.25
N ARG A 274 16.70 -3.68 -21.02
CA ARG A 274 15.55 -2.83 -20.70
C ARG A 274 15.81 -2.00 -19.47
N GLU A 275 15.29 -0.78 -19.46
CA GLU A 275 15.24 0.07 -18.28
C GLU A 275 13.80 0.55 -18.08
N GLN A 276 13.34 0.44 -16.83
CA GLN A 276 12.03 0.93 -16.43
C GLN A 276 12.17 1.81 -15.18
N GLN A 277 11.54 2.97 -15.23
CA GLN A 277 11.45 3.87 -14.08
C GLN A 277 9.99 4.23 -13.81
N LEU A 278 9.60 4.10 -12.55
CA LEU A 278 8.30 4.47 -12.04
C LEU A 278 8.45 5.62 -11.08
N LEU A 279 7.75 6.70 -11.37
CA LEU A 279 7.70 7.88 -10.53
C LEU A 279 6.24 8.14 -10.14
N TYR A 280 6.00 8.30 -8.85
CA TYR A 280 4.68 8.67 -8.34
C TYR A 280 4.81 9.80 -7.35
N ARG A 281 3.86 10.72 -7.41
CA ARG A 281 3.70 11.80 -6.44
C ARG A 281 2.22 12.05 -6.18
N SER A 282 1.85 12.12 -4.92
CA SER A 282 0.49 12.47 -4.50
C SER A 282 0.54 13.55 -3.44
N THR A 283 -0.33 14.51 -3.57
CA THR A 283 -0.55 15.56 -2.58
C THR A 283 -2.04 15.70 -2.34
N ASP A 284 -2.48 15.66 -1.09
CA ASP A 284 -3.87 15.78 -0.69
C ASP A 284 -3.98 16.80 0.44
N LEU A 285 -4.63 17.91 0.17
CA LEU A 285 -4.98 18.95 1.12
C LEU A 285 -6.45 18.77 1.51
N TYR A 286 -6.76 18.69 2.80
CA TYR A 286 -8.12 18.44 3.26
C TYR A 286 -8.48 19.23 4.50
N TRP A 287 -9.77 19.46 4.62
CA TRP A 287 -10.40 20.10 5.75
C TRP A 287 -11.64 19.30 6.14
N LEU A 288 -11.71 18.86 7.41
CA LEU A 288 -12.79 18.11 8.00
C LEU A 288 -13.38 18.89 9.16
N HIS A 289 -14.71 19.05 9.14
CA HIS A 289 -15.42 19.83 10.15
C HIS A 289 -16.81 19.24 10.44
N PRO A 290 -17.22 19.12 11.71
CA PRO A 290 -18.60 18.78 12.05
C PRO A 290 -19.51 19.98 11.72
N LEU A 291 -20.48 19.76 10.86
CA LEU A 291 -21.51 20.75 10.49
C LEU A 291 -22.65 20.75 11.51
N SER A 292 -22.89 19.60 12.16
CA SER A 292 -23.79 19.40 13.29
C SER A 292 -23.34 18.20 14.12
N GLU A 293 -24.07 17.86 15.18
CA GLU A 293 -23.78 16.67 16.00
C GLU A 293 -23.78 15.35 15.18
N LYS A 294 -24.57 15.31 14.11
CA LYS A 294 -24.74 14.12 13.27
C LYS A 294 -24.20 14.25 11.85
N LEU A 295 -23.71 15.42 11.48
CA LEU A 295 -23.28 15.70 10.11
C LEU A 295 -21.85 16.26 10.10
N HIS A 296 -20.96 15.60 9.35
CA HIS A 296 -19.60 16.01 9.13
C HIS A 296 -19.35 16.28 7.65
N GLY A 297 -18.64 17.36 7.37
CA GLY A 297 -18.20 17.72 6.03
C GLY A 297 -16.70 17.55 5.90
N THR A 298 -16.25 17.02 4.77
CA THR A 298 -14.86 17.04 4.35
C THR A 298 -14.78 17.74 3.00
N LEU A 299 -13.85 18.69 2.87
CA LEU A 299 -13.47 19.28 1.59
C LEU A 299 -11.99 18.99 1.36
N GLY A 300 -11.62 18.75 0.12
CA GLY A 300 -10.21 18.55 -0.17
C GLY A 300 -9.86 18.79 -1.63
N LEU A 301 -8.58 19.03 -1.85
CA LEU A 301 -7.95 19.18 -3.13
C LEU A 301 -6.82 18.16 -3.21
N ARG A 302 -6.82 17.36 -4.27
CA ARG A 302 -5.84 16.32 -4.47
C ARG A 302 -5.22 16.41 -5.85
N GLU A 303 -3.91 16.24 -5.88
CA GLU A 303 -3.13 16.09 -7.10
C GLU A 303 -2.36 14.78 -7.05
N ASP A 304 -2.44 14.00 -8.13
CA ASP A 304 -1.64 12.81 -8.34
C ASP A 304 -0.89 12.92 -9.67
N ARG A 305 0.38 12.58 -9.64
CA ARG A 305 1.24 12.50 -10.82
C ARG A 305 1.90 11.15 -10.84
N PHE A 306 1.79 10.48 -11.95
CA PHE A 306 2.44 9.22 -12.18
C PHE A 306 3.16 9.24 -13.52
N GLN A 307 4.33 8.63 -13.56
CA GLN A 307 5.14 8.50 -14.76
C GLN A 307 5.73 7.08 -14.81
N ASN A 308 5.60 6.43 -15.96
CA ASN A 308 6.26 5.18 -16.28
C ASN A 308 7.10 5.37 -17.53
N ILE A 309 8.40 5.34 -17.36
CA ILE A 309 9.40 5.47 -18.40
C ILE A 309 9.89 4.07 -18.72
N PHE A 310 9.73 3.64 -19.96
CA PHE A 310 10.24 2.38 -20.45
C PHE A 310 11.21 2.60 -21.61
N ARG A 311 12.38 1.96 -21.53
CA ARG A 311 13.41 2.01 -22.57
C ARG A 311 13.90 0.62 -22.88
N GLN A 312 13.89 0.27 -24.15
CA GLN A 312 14.56 -0.90 -24.68
C GLN A 312 15.89 -0.46 -25.27
N LEU A 313 17.00 -0.79 -24.58
CA LEU A 313 18.30 -0.18 -24.83
C LEU A 313 18.95 -0.62 -26.16
N ASP A 314 18.52 -1.76 -26.72
CA ASP A 314 19.09 -2.33 -27.94
C ASP A 314 18.26 -2.07 -29.19
N LEU A 315 16.95 -1.94 -29.03
CA LEU A 315 16.00 -1.78 -30.10
C LEU A 315 14.97 -0.73 -29.67
N ALA A 316 15.12 0.50 -30.03
CA ALA A 316 14.20 1.57 -29.63
C ALA A 316 12.75 1.40 -30.15
N LEU A 317 12.30 0.15 -30.38
CA LEU A 317 11.02 -0.15 -31.01
C LEU A 317 9.82 0.06 -30.08
N ASP A 318 10.01 -0.16 -28.76
CA ASP A 318 8.93 -0.14 -27.76
C ASP A 318 9.13 0.91 -26.67
N ASP A 319 10.02 1.86 -26.91
CA ASP A 319 10.28 2.94 -25.96
C ASP A 319 9.07 3.84 -25.81
N TYR A 320 8.63 4.03 -24.56
CA TYR A 320 7.54 4.95 -24.28
C TYR A 320 7.74 5.70 -22.96
N ASP A 321 7.15 6.89 -22.90
CA ASP A 321 6.95 7.67 -21.69
C ASP A 321 5.44 7.81 -21.45
N PHE A 322 4.99 7.21 -20.36
CA PHE A 322 3.62 7.34 -19.93
C PHE A 322 3.55 8.34 -18.78
N HIS A 323 2.67 9.32 -18.92
CA HIS A 323 2.38 10.31 -17.89
C HIS A 323 0.89 10.33 -17.61
N LEU A 324 0.56 10.29 -16.33
CA LEU A 324 -0.79 10.52 -15.83
C LEU A 324 -0.74 11.65 -14.80
N TRP A 325 -1.55 12.65 -15.02
CA TRP A 325 -1.78 13.73 -14.08
C TRP A 325 -3.27 13.84 -13.79
N THR A 326 -3.62 13.94 -12.52
CA THR A 326 -4.99 14.20 -12.07
C THR A 326 -5.00 15.28 -11.01
N ALA A 327 -5.95 16.20 -11.12
CA ALA A 327 -6.26 17.16 -10.08
C ALA A 327 -7.75 17.11 -9.78
N GLN A 328 -8.11 16.86 -8.53
CA GLN A 328 -9.49 16.67 -8.11
C GLN A 328 -9.83 17.54 -6.90
N LEU A 329 -10.92 18.27 -6.99
CA LEU A 329 -11.62 18.83 -5.85
C LEU A 329 -12.64 17.81 -5.38
N TYR A 330 -12.72 17.54 -4.09
CA TYR A 330 -13.72 16.63 -3.55
C TYR A 330 -14.43 17.18 -2.33
N GLY A 331 -15.69 16.79 -2.18
CA GLY A 331 -16.50 17.05 -1.01
C GLY A 331 -17.17 15.79 -0.51
N ILE A 332 -17.11 15.51 0.78
CA ILE A 332 -17.74 14.34 1.41
C ILE A 332 -18.63 14.83 2.54
N LEU A 333 -19.90 14.43 2.52
CA LEU A 333 -20.84 14.60 3.60
C LEU A 333 -21.07 13.26 4.29
N ARG A 334 -20.77 13.19 5.58
CA ARG A 334 -21.01 12.00 6.42
C ARG A 334 -22.13 12.31 7.41
N HIS A 335 -23.20 11.55 7.30
CA HIS A 335 -24.41 11.70 8.13
C HIS A 335 -24.58 10.48 9.03
N GLN A 336 -24.64 10.70 10.34
CA GLN A 336 -24.97 9.67 11.33
C GLN A 336 -26.49 9.56 11.45
N THR A 337 -27.06 8.46 10.96
CA THR A 337 -28.50 8.18 11.07
C THR A 337 -28.88 7.58 12.41
N GLU A 338 -28.09 6.62 12.88
CA GLU A 338 -28.23 5.96 14.19
C GLU A 338 -26.85 5.97 14.90
N THR A 339 -26.80 5.49 16.12
CA THR A 339 -25.55 5.50 16.92
C THR A 339 -24.42 4.73 16.24
N ASP A 340 -24.77 3.72 15.45
CA ASP A 340 -23.87 2.75 14.81
C ASP A 340 -23.92 2.80 13.28
N ARG A 341 -24.69 3.71 12.66
CA ARG A 341 -24.89 3.76 11.21
C ARG A 341 -24.62 5.12 10.64
N PHE A 342 -23.89 5.13 9.51
CA PHE A 342 -23.50 6.34 8.82
C PHE A 342 -23.72 6.19 7.32
N TRP A 343 -24.10 7.29 6.69
CA TRP A 343 -24.09 7.46 5.25
C TRP A 343 -23.01 8.47 4.87
N GLU A 344 -22.27 8.19 3.80
CA GLU A 344 -21.36 9.14 3.20
C GLU A 344 -21.75 9.40 1.75
N TYR A 345 -21.79 10.66 1.38
CA TYR A 345 -22.03 11.13 0.02
C TYR A 345 -20.80 11.91 -0.41
N GLY A 346 -20.05 11.37 -1.39
CA GLY A 346 -18.83 11.96 -1.90
C GLY A 346 -19.04 12.48 -3.32
N PHE A 347 -18.62 13.72 -3.56
CA PHE A 347 -18.57 14.34 -4.89
C PHE A 347 -17.11 14.61 -5.23
N TYR A 348 -16.70 14.18 -6.41
CA TYR A 348 -15.35 14.36 -6.93
C TYR A 348 -15.46 15.04 -8.28
N ALA A 349 -14.78 16.17 -8.44
CA ALA A 349 -14.75 16.92 -9.69
C ALA A 349 -13.31 17.24 -10.05
N GLY A 350 -12.89 17.02 -11.29
CA GLY A 350 -11.51 17.27 -11.65
C GLY A 350 -11.19 17.03 -13.11
N ASP A 351 -9.92 17.12 -13.40
CA ASP A 351 -9.35 16.87 -14.71
C ASP A 351 -8.35 15.73 -14.65
N THR A 352 -8.34 14.91 -15.69
CA THR A 352 -7.34 13.86 -15.91
C THR A 352 -6.64 14.08 -17.24
N ASP A 353 -5.32 14.11 -17.23
CA ASP A 353 -4.49 14.20 -18.44
C ASP A 353 -3.60 12.95 -18.52
N LYS A 354 -3.82 12.13 -19.55
CA LYS A 354 -3.09 10.89 -19.82
C LYS A 354 -2.36 11.04 -21.14
N VAL A 355 -1.06 10.88 -21.11
CA VAL A 355 -0.20 11.00 -22.29
C VAL A 355 0.71 9.78 -22.37
N THR A 356 0.76 9.15 -23.55
CA THR A 356 1.75 8.13 -23.86
C THR A 356 2.54 8.59 -25.08
N ASP A 357 3.80 8.85 -24.90
CA ASP A 357 4.74 9.22 -25.96
C ASP A 357 5.52 7.97 -26.38
N TYR A 358 5.30 7.48 -27.59
CA TYR A 358 6.07 6.39 -28.19
C TYR A 358 7.25 6.97 -28.95
N LEU A 359 8.44 6.83 -28.40
CA LEU A 359 9.63 7.50 -28.90
C LEU A 359 10.12 6.95 -30.24
N SER A 360 9.90 5.65 -30.47
CA SER A 360 10.34 4.98 -31.70
C SER A 360 9.54 5.39 -32.94
N THR A 361 8.30 5.77 -32.77
CA THR A 361 7.36 6.08 -33.88
C THR A 361 6.97 7.54 -33.94
N GLU A 362 7.50 8.37 -33.05
CA GLU A 362 7.07 9.77 -32.85
C GLU A 362 5.55 9.90 -32.65
N ARG A 363 4.91 8.79 -32.24
CA ARG A 363 3.47 8.73 -31.97
C ARG A 363 3.21 9.19 -30.55
N GLN A 364 2.22 10.04 -30.40
CA GLN A 364 1.70 10.44 -29.09
C GLN A 364 0.24 10.05 -28.99
N ASP A 365 -0.10 9.26 -27.98
CA ASP A 365 -1.48 8.99 -27.60
C ASP A 365 -1.82 9.89 -26.40
N LYS A 366 -2.76 10.80 -26.61
CA LYS A 366 -3.18 11.73 -25.57
C LYS A 366 -4.67 11.62 -25.33
N THR A 367 -5.03 11.31 -24.09
CA THR A 367 -6.41 11.36 -23.61
C THR A 367 -6.49 12.43 -22.54
N ARG A 368 -7.39 13.37 -22.73
CA ARG A 368 -7.68 14.40 -21.75
C ARG A 368 -9.15 14.35 -21.40
N ARG A 369 -9.46 14.02 -20.15
CA ARG A 369 -10.80 14.13 -19.61
C ARG A 369 -10.86 15.41 -18.78
N LYS A 370 -11.74 16.30 -19.12
CA LYS A 370 -12.00 17.55 -18.41
C LYS A 370 -13.35 17.47 -17.73
N ASN A 371 -13.41 18.06 -16.53
CA ASN A 371 -14.64 18.13 -15.77
C ASN A 371 -15.23 16.75 -15.46
N GLU A 372 -14.38 15.75 -15.20
CA GLU A 372 -14.85 14.48 -14.68
C GLU A 372 -15.64 14.73 -13.39
N LEU A 373 -16.81 14.13 -13.30
CA LEU A 373 -17.68 14.24 -12.14
C LEU A 373 -18.06 12.85 -11.66
N LYS A 374 -17.67 12.52 -10.43
CA LYS A 374 -18.02 11.24 -9.81
C LYS A 374 -18.85 11.46 -8.56
N LEU A 375 -19.86 10.61 -8.39
CA LEU A 375 -20.67 10.51 -7.19
C LEU A 375 -20.34 9.20 -6.49
N ARG A 376 -20.04 9.27 -5.19
CA ARG A 376 -19.85 8.12 -4.34
C ARG A 376 -20.90 8.10 -3.24
N VAL A 377 -21.48 6.94 -2.99
CA VAL A 377 -22.34 6.70 -1.83
C VAL A 377 -21.79 5.53 -1.04
N SER A 378 -21.58 5.73 0.25
CA SER A 378 -21.14 4.69 1.17
C SER A 378 -22.13 4.56 2.33
N TRP A 379 -22.35 3.33 2.74
CA TRP A 379 -23.05 3.01 3.97
C TRP A 379 -22.09 2.31 4.91
N GLU A 380 -21.94 2.83 6.13
CA GLU A 380 -21.06 2.30 7.14
C GLU A 380 -21.88 1.87 8.37
N PHE A 381 -21.60 0.65 8.82
CA PHE A 381 -22.09 0.08 10.06
C PHE A 381 -20.92 -0.12 11.02
N GLN A 382 -21.08 0.34 12.27
CA GLN A 382 -20.11 0.17 13.34
C GLN A 382 -20.69 -0.70 14.44
N ASP A 383 -19.87 -1.47 15.15
CA ASP A 383 -20.31 -2.07 16.40
C ASP A 383 -20.43 -1.02 17.51
N LEU A 384 -21.16 -1.35 18.58
CA LEU A 384 -21.39 -0.44 19.70
C LEU A 384 -20.09 -0.05 20.42
N SER A 385 -19.06 -0.89 20.36
CA SER A 385 -17.72 -0.61 20.90
C SER A 385 -16.87 0.26 19.99
N ARG A 386 -17.31 0.50 18.75
CA ARG A 386 -16.58 1.20 17.67
C ARG A 386 -15.26 0.53 17.26
N GLN A 387 -15.06 -0.73 17.68
CA GLN A 387 -13.88 -1.50 17.32
C GLN A 387 -13.98 -2.12 15.93
N SER A 388 -15.18 -2.33 15.43
CA SER A 388 -15.42 -2.90 14.10
C SER A 388 -16.26 -1.95 13.26
N ALA A 389 -15.93 -1.87 11.97
CA ALA A 389 -16.68 -1.12 10.97
C ALA A 389 -16.79 -1.91 9.67
N LEU A 390 -18.00 -2.03 9.14
CA LEU A 390 -18.28 -2.54 7.80
C LEU A 390 -18.73 -1.37 6.94
N MET A 391 -18.14 -1.18 5.78
CA MET A 391 -18.49 -0.15 4.82
C MET A 391 -18.80 -0.77 3.46
N LEU A 392 -19.95 -0.42 2.91
CA LEU A 392 -20.34 -0.73 1.54
C LEU A 392 -20.33 0.56 0.74
N THR A 393 -19.64 0.55 -0.38
CA THR A 393 -19.48 1.75 -1.22
C THR A 393 -19.87 1.44 -2.65
N THR A 394 -20.47 2.41 -3.31
CA THR A 394 -20.69 2.42 -4.75
C THR A 394 -20.36 3.79 -5.32
N SER A 395 -19.85 3.81 -6.54
CA SER A 395 -19.40 5.01 -7.25
C SER A 395 -19.96 5.04 -8.67
N TRP A 396 -20.25 6.22 -9.18
CA TRP A 396 -20.83 6.47 -10.49
C TRP A 396 -20.13 7.63 -11.19
N ASN A 397 -19.91 7.47 -12.49
CA ASN A 397 -19.47 8.53 -13.41
C ASN A 397 -20.68 9.36 -13.82
N MET A 398 -20.71 10.59 -13.39
CA MET A 398 -21.86 11.49 -13.66
C MET A 398 -21.68 12.25 -14.98
N ASP A 399 -20.47 12.37 -15.47
CA ASP A 399 -20.11 13.00 -16.76
C ASP A 399 -20.33 12.08 -17.94
N ASP A 400 -20.28 10.75 -17.76
CA ASP A 400 -20.54 9.74 -18.80
C ASP A 400 -21.71 8.80 -18.44
N PHE A 401 -22.77 9.37 -17.89
CA PHE A 401 -23.92 8.65 -17.34
C PHE A 401 -24.58 7.63 -18.29
N PHE A 402 -24.51 7.86 -19.61
CA PHE A 402 -25.17 6.99 -20.58
C PHE A 402 -24.29 5.87 -21.13
N ASN A 403 -22.96 6.01 -21.11
CA ASN A 403 -22.06 5.02 -21.67
C ASN A 403 -21.29 4.25 -20.61
N ASP A 404 -20.81 4.92 -19.55
CA ASP A 404 -19.98 4.33 -18.50
C ASP A 404 -20.42 4.85 -17.13
N PHE A 405 -21.69 4.56 -16.78
CA PHE A 405 -22.31 5.06 -15.56
C PHE A 405 -21.71 4.45 -14.29
N TRP A 406 -21.40 3.15 -14.33
CA TRP A 406 -20.91 2.42 -13.17
C TRP A 406 -19.39 2.53 -13.05
N ASP A 407 -18.92 3.28 -12.04
CA ASP A 407 -17.49 3.46 -11.76
C ASP A 407 -16.92 2.37 -10.83
N GLY A 408 -17.79 1.63 -10.15
CA GLY A 408 -17.38 0.54 -9.29
C GLY A 408 -18.03 0.51 -7.92
N GLY A 409 -17.58 -0.42 -7.11
CA GLY A 409 -18.05 -0.55 -5.73
C GLY A 409 -17.17 -1.47 -4.91
N ASN A 410 -17.25 -1.34 -3.58
CA ASN A 410 -16.43 -2.15 -2.69
C ASN A 410 -17.14 -2.46 -1.37
N ILE A 411 -16.61 -3.48 -0.72
CA ILE A 411 -16.88 -3.84 0.66
C ILE A 411 -15.58 -3.68 1.43
N SER A 412 -15.61 -2.91 2.51
CA SER A 412 -14.47 -2.74 3.40
C SER A 412 -14.86 -3.11 4.83
N TYR A 413 -13.99 -3.85 5.49
CA TYR A 413 -14.16 -4.18 6.89
C TYR A 413 -12.88 -3.85 7.65
N GLN A 414 -13.04 -3.22 8.81
CA GLN A 414 -11.95 -2.90 9.72
C GLN A 414 -12.31 -3.39 11.13
N ARG A 415 -11.35 -4.00 11.82
CA ARG A 415 -11.42 -4.28 13.24
C ARG A 415 -10.13 -3.84 13.91
N ILE A 416 -10.25 -3.08 14.99
CA ILE A 416 -9.14 -2.57 15.80
C ILE A 416 -9.22 -3.14 17.23
N PHE A 417 -8.07 -3.19 17.91
CA PHE A 417 -7.97 -3.62 19.31
C PHE A 417 -7.37 -2.52 20.18
#